data_6fa65da8ed968a57a7e314ea3f3f1928
#
_entry.id   6fa65da8ed968a57a7e314ea3f3f1928
#
_cell.length_a   1.000
_cell.length_b   1.000
_cell.length_c   1.000
_cell.angle_alpha   90.00
_cell.angle_beta   90.00
_cell.angle_gamma   90.00
#
_symmetry.space_group_name_H-M   'P 1'
#
loop_
_entity.id
_entity.type
_entity.pdbx_description
1 polymer ?
#
loop_
_entity_poly.entity_id
_entity_poly.type
_entity_poly.pdbx_seq_one_letter_code
_entity_poly.pdbx_strand_id
1 'polypeptide(L)'
;MSLRKISYSRSRRVLAVSVAQALNAFGSGIAPIAVAFALLGDRDGVAKFSAVLAVGALAPVVMTLAGGVLADRGRSPIRITQVLRCLAGVVQVLLWVGLLHARSSIVVIGGLLFLGEALSSLTLPSSRRMIAEVVEGEELSRAVATQATLVNLARIASPAIAGVLISAVSAEAAVLVDAATFLLSAALLQTVRDGVGSAAGGGGEPDAGVSAGGFRALLRGSPWLVACAVCGFLAAGAWLSGYQLLGPVLAARSYGGAAGWAMFSTAHIVGLLVGGVATRWVPDSRPLLVSSVCSAVATVAFLPPGLGLPGAVVVAGFFLAAVALGMAMNLWFVGCVKVLPKHFLGRAMAVSSSSELAGGFVLIWACGLLLPHVSPALLALACAGVLLLSGIAQVWVLLVWPPAPTTPPDGN
;
A
#
# COMPACT_ATOMS: atom_id res chain seq x y z
N MET A 1 31.27 -12.91 -29.00
CA MET A 1 31.53 -11.84 -27.98
C MET A 1 30.36 -10.84 -27.77
N SER A 2 29.38 -10.77 -28.68
CA SER A 2 28.24 -9.81 -28.62
C SER A 2 27.11 -10.21 -27.64
N LEU A 3 26.71 -11.49 -27.61
CA LEU A 3 25.57 -11.97 -26.80
C LEU A 3 25.79 -11.83 -25.28
N ARG A 4 27.00 -12.08 -24.78
CA ARG A 4 27.34 -11.87 -23.34
C ARG A 4 27.28 -10.38 -22.93
N LYS A 5 27.68 -9.45 -23.81
CA LYS A 5 27.59 -8.00 -23.53
C LYS A 5 26.14 -7.51 -23.50
N ILE A 6 25.27 -8.06 -24.37
CA ILE A 6 23.84 -7.72 -24.42
C ILE A 6 23.12 -8.24 -23.17
N SER A 7 23.37 -9.48 -22.76
CA SER A 7 22.81 -10.06 -21.53
C SER A 7 23.25 -9.29 -20.27
N TYR A 8 24.53 -8.93 -20.17
CA TYR A 8 25.06 -8.15 -19.05
C TYR A 8 24.46 -6.73 -18.97
N SER A 9 24.27 -6.06 -20.11
CA SER A 9 23.62 -4.75 -20.19
C SER A 9 22.14 -4.83 -19.77
N ARG A 10 21.39 -5.85 -20.17
CA ARG A 10 20.00 -6.07 -19.75
C ARG A 10 19.87 -6.30 -18.25
N SER A 11 20.71 -7.17 -17.67
CA SER A 11 20.72 -7.45 -16.23
C SER A 11 20.98 -6.17 -15.40
N ARG A 12 21.88 -5.30 -15.84
CA ARG A 12 22.14 -4.01 -15.17
C ARG A 12 20.95 -3.07 -15.23
N ARG A 13 20.21 -3.02 -16.33
CA ARG A 13 19.00 -2.19 -16.45
C ARG A 13 17.86 -2.70 -15.57
N VAL A 14 17.63 -4.01 -15.54
CA VAL A 14 16.66 -4.64 -14.62
C VAL A 14 16.99 -4.31 -13.18
N LEU A 15 18.27 -4.44 -12.79
CA LEU A 15 18.71 -4.10 -11.44
C LEU A 15 18.51 -2.61 -11.15
N ALA A 16 18.86 -1.72 -12.07
CA ALA A 16 18.67 -0.28 -11.88
C ALA A 16 17.20 0.11 -11.70
N VAL A 17 16.29 -0.43 -12.52
CA VAL A 17 14.84 -0.23 -12.36
C VAL A 17 14.36 -0.77 -11.03
N SER A 18 14.79 -1.98 -10.65
CA SER A 18 14.39 -2.63 -9.41
C SER A 18 14.89 -1.87 -8.17
N VAL A 19 16.14 -1.40 -8.19
CA VAL A 19 16.70 -0.57 -7.11
C VAL A 19 16.02 0.79 -7.05
N ALA A 20 15.73 1.42 -8.20
CA ALA A 20 14.98 2.67 -8.23
C ALA A 20 13.58 2.52 -7.61
N GLN A 21 12.91 1.39 -7.84
CA GLN A 21 11.61 1.09 -7.22
C GLN A 21 11.76 0.81 -5.71
N ALA A 22 12.79 0.10 -5.31
CA ALA A 22 13.08 -0.19 -3.90
C ALA A 22 13.39 1.10 -3.12
N LEU A 23 14.20 2.00 -3.68
CA LEU A 23 14.47 3.32 -3.08
C LEU A 23 13.20 4.14 -2.89
N ASN A 24 12.34 4.18 -3.90
CA ASN A 24 11.05 4.86 -3.78
C ASN A 24 10.17 4.23 -2.70
N ALA A 25 10.08 2.90 -2.64
CA ALA A 25 9.29 2.20 -1.63
C ALA A 25 9.85 2.41 -0.21
N PHE A 26 11.17 2.52 -0.08
CA PHE A 26 11.87 2.80 1.16
C PHE A 26 11.53 4.20 1.69
N GLY A 27 11.67 5.23 0.87
CA GLY A 27 11.37 6.61 1.26
C GLY A 27 9.89 6.80 1.61
N SER A 28 8.98 6.31 0.74
CA SER A 28 7.54 6.38 0.99
C SER A 28 7.08 5.65 2.27
N GLY A 29 7.88 4.72 2.79
CA GLY A 29 7.64 4.11 4.10
C GLY A 29 8.12 4.98 5.29
N ILE A 30 9.06 5.89 5.07
CA ILE A 30 9.61 6.79 6.11
C ILE A 30 8.74 8.02 6.30
N ALA A 31 8.31 8.67 5.22
CA ALA A 31 7.66 9.97 5.24
C ALA A 31 6.39 10.05 6.14
N PRO A 32 5.43 9.11 6.10
CA PRO A 32 4.24 9.18 6.96
C PRO A 32 4.59 9.12 8.45
N ILE A 33 5.59 8.31 8.81
CA ILE A 33 6.07 8.18 10.20
C ILE A 33 6.74 9.48 10.63
N ALA A 34 7.57 10.03 9.77
CA ALA A 34 8.27 11.29 10.02
C ALA A 34 7.30 12.45 10.23
N VAL A 35 6.32 12.62 9.34
CA VAL A 35 5.27 13.65 9.46
C VAL A 35 4.45 13.45 10.74
N ALA A 36 4.10 12.20 11.09
CA ALA A 36 3.40 11.92 12.34
C ALA A 36 4.17 12.44 13.55
N PHE A 37 5.43 12.04 13.70
CA PHE A 37 6.23 12.42 14.89
C PHE A 37 6.68 13.88 14.86
N ALA A 38 6.81 14.49 13.67
CA ALA A 38 7.02 15.92 13.56
C ALA A 38 5.84 16.73 14.14
N LEU A 39 4.60 16.32 13.89
CA LEU A 39 3.40 17.03 14.34
C LEU A 39 2.98 16.66 15.76
N LEU A 40 3.11 15.40 16.17
CA LEU A 40 2.63 14.89 17.48
C LEU A 40 3.32 15.55 18.68
N GLY A 41 4.47 16.20 18.50
CA GLY A 41 5.16 16.95 19.53
C GLY A 41 4.50 18.28 19.94
N ASP A 42 3.56 18.81 19.13
CA ASP A 42 2.85 20.07 19.39
C ASP A 42 1.68 19.87 20.36
N ARG A 43 1.20 20.96 21.00
CA ARG A 43 0.01 20.93 21.90
C ARG A 43 -1.24 20.39 21.19
N ASP A 44 -1.46 20.80 19.92
CA ASP A 44 -2.58 20.36 19.07
C ASP A 44 -2.13 19.30 18.05
N GLY A 45 -1.00 18.63 18.30
CA GLY A 45 -0.32 17.78 17.34
C GLY A 45 -1.17 16.63 16.82
N VAL A 46 -2.02 16.05 17.68
CA VAL A 46 -2.94 14.97 17.30
C VAL A 46 -3.98 15.45 16.29
N ALA A 47 -4.58 16.62 16.52
CA ALA A 47 -5.58 17.19 15.60
C ALA A 47 -4.93 17.59 14.27
N LYS A 48 -3.75 18.22 14.31
CA LYS A 48 -2.98 18.58 13.12
C LYS A 48 -2.60 17.34 12.31
N PHE A 49 -2.04 16.32 12.96
CA PHE A 49 -1.66 15.07 12.30
C PHE A 49 -2.87 14.38 11.65
N SER A 50 -4.00 14.30 12.36
CA SER A 50 -5.24 13.72 11.84
C SER A 50 -5.71 14.43 10.57
N ALA A 51 -5.73 15.77 10.58
CA ALA A 51 -6.16 16.58 9.45
C ALA A 51 -5.20 16.43 8.26
N VAL A 52 -3.88 16.48 8.49
CA VAL A 52 -2.85 16.34 7.46
C VAL A 52 -2.91 14.94 6.84
N LEU A 53 -3.03 13.89 7.64
CA LEU A 53 -3.13 12.52 7.16
C LEU A 53 -4.40 12.28 6.35
N ALA A 54 -5.53 12.83 6.80
CA ALA A 54 -6.79 12.73 6.09
C ALA A 54 -6.76 13.41 4.72
N VAL A 55 -6.12 14.58 4.62
CA VAL A 55 -5.91 15.28 3.34
C VAL A 55 -4.97 14.45 2.42
N GLY A 56 -3.88 13.91 2.96
CA GLY A 56 -2.96 13.03 2.20
C GLY A 56 -3.65 11.77 1.67
N ALA A 57 -4.49 11.13 2.48
CA ALA A 57 -5.22 9.92 2.11
C ALA A 57 -6.27 10.14 0.98
N LEU A 58 -6.67 11.38 0.71
CA LEU A 58 -7.53 11.73 -0.42
C LEU A 58 -6.80 11.61 -1.77
N ALA A 59 -5.50 11.86 -1.80
CA ALA A 59 -4.72 11.92 -3.02
C ALA A 59 -4.75 10.61 -3.85
N PRO A 60 -4.50 9.42 -3.30
CA PRO A 60 -4.60 8.16 -4.05
C PRO A 60 -6.00 7.92 -4.63
N VAL A 61 -7.06 8.30 -3.90
CA VAL A 61 -8.44 8.14 -4.35
C VAL A 61 -8.71 9.00 -5.60
N VAL A 62 -8.35 10.29 -5.54
CA VAL A 62 -8.54 11.23 -6.66
C VAL A 62 -7.65 10.85 -7.85
N MET A 63 -6.39 10.48 -7.60
CA MET A 63 -5.42 10.19 -8.65
C MET A 63 -5.61 8.82 -9.31
N THR A 64 -6.22 7.86 -8.65
CA THR A 64 -6.60 6.59 -9.28
C THR A 64 -7.60 6.82 -10.43
N LEU A 65 -8.51 7.77 -10.26
CA LEU A 65 -9.47 8.15 -11.30
C LEU A 65 -8.80 8.93 -12.47
N ALA A 66 -7.84 9.81 -12.14
CA ALA A 66 -7.13 10.63 -13.12
C ALA A 66 -5.99 9.89 -13.84
N GLY A 67 -5.37 8.91 -13.17
CA GLY A 67 -4.16 8.23 -13.64
C GLY A 67 -4.37 7.35 -14.88
N GLY A 68 -5.58 6.82 -15.06
CA GLY A 68 -5.94 6.08 -16.28
C GLY A 68 -5.74 6.90 -17.55
N VAL A 69 -6.14 8.17 -17.52
CA VAL A 69 -6.03 9.09 -18.67
C VAL A 69 -4.57 9.46 -19.01
N LEU A 70 -3.71 9.51 -17.97
CA LEU A 70 -2.30 9.86 -18.17
C LEU A 70 -1.47 8.69 -18.74
N ALA A 71 -1.83 7.46 -18.37
CA ALA A 71 -1.15 6.24 -18.82
C ALA A 71 -1.31 5.99 -20.32
N ASP A 72 -2.39 6.49 -20.93
CA ASP A 72 -2.74 6.23 -22.34
C ASP A 72 -2.05 7.19 -23.34
N ARG A 73 -1.29 8.18 -22.85
CA ARG A 73 -0.70 9.23 -23.71
C ARG A 73 0.62 8.85 -24.41
N GLY A 74 0.91 7.57 -24.63
CA GLY A 74 1.97 7.10 -25.56
C GLY A 74 3.43 7.50 -25.26
N ARG A 75 3.74 7.98 -24.04
CA ARG A 75 5.10 8.32 -23.60
C ARG A 75 5.74 7.15 -22.87
N SER A 76 7.09 7.03 -22.95
CA SER A 76 7.85 6.01 -22.20
C SER A 76 7.49 6.04 -20.71
N PRO A 77 7.05 4.91 -20.11
CA PRO A 77 6.81 4.76 -18.69
C PRO A 77 7.98 5.19 -17.81
N ILE A 78 9.22 4.93 -18.25
CA ILE A 78 10.45 5.32 -17.54
C ILE A 78 10.52 6.85 -17.45
N ARG A 79 10.24 7.56 -18.56
CA ARG A 79 10.30 9.02 -18.61
C ARG A 79 9.23 9.68 -17.73
N ILE A 80 8.01 9.16 -17.80
CA ILE A 80 6.89 9.65 -16.97
C ILE A 80 7.23 9.46 -15.49
N THR A 81 7.64 8.25 -15.09
CA THR A 81 8.00 7.95 -13.70
C THR A 81 9.18 8.81 -13.22
N GLN A 82 10.20 9.03 -14.04
CA GLN A 82 11.34 9.87 -13.71
C GLN A 82 10.91 11.31 -13.40
N VAL A 83 10.12 11.94 -14.28
CA VAL A 83 9.65 13.32 -14.09
C VAL A 83 8.78 13.42 -12.82
N LEU A 84 7.83 12.51 -12.64
CA LEU A 84 6.97 12.51 -11.46
C LEU A 84 7.77 12.34 -10.16
N ARG A 85 8.83 11.52 -10.16
CA ARG A 85 9.72 11.37 -8.99
C ARG A 85 10.59 12.59 -8.73
N CYS A 86 11.10 13.25 -9.76
CA CYS A 86 11.79 14.54 -9.57
C CYS A 86 10.85 15.55 -8.92
N LEU A 87 9.62 15.67 -9.41
CA LEU A 87 8.62 16.58 -8.83
C LEU A 87 8.27 16.18 -7.38
N ALA A 88 8.06 14.89 -7.11
CA ALA A 88 7.81 14.39 -5.77
C ALA A 88 8.98 14.69 -4.82
N GLY A 89 10.23 14.51 -5.27
CA GLY A 89 11.42 14.87 -4.49
C GLY A 89 11.48 16.36 -4.14
N VAL A 90 11.14 17.24 -5.09
CA VAL A 90 11.03 18.69 -4.83
C VAL A 90 9.93 18.99 -3.80
N VAL A 91 8.75 18.36 -3.93
CA VAL A 91 7.65 18.51 -2.98
C VAL A 91 8.06 18.05 -1.58
N GLN A 92 8.81 16.96 -1.45
CA GLN A 92 9.31 16.49 -0.15
C GLN A 92 10.34 17.45 0.46
N VAL A 93 11.19 18.10 -0.35
CA VAL A 93 12.07 19.18 0.14
C VAL A 93 11.24 20.37 0.64
N LEU A 94 10.18 20.75 -0.09
CA LEU A 94 9.27 21.81 0.34
C LEU A 94 8.52 21.40 1.62
N LEU A 95 8.13 20.15 1.76
CA LEU A 95 7.51 19.62 2.98
C LEU A 95 8.48 19.70 4.17
N TRP A 96 9.75 19.35 3.97
CA TRP A 96 10.79 19.53 4.98
C TRP A 96 10.92 21.00 5.42
N VAL A 97 11.02 21.93 4.46
CA VAL A 97 11.05 23.38 4.76
C VAL A 97 9.78 23.82 5.48
N GLY A 98 8.62 23.33 5.04
CA GLY A 98 7.34 23.61 5.68
C GLY A 98 7.29 23.15 7.14
N LEU A 99 7.81 21.95 7.44
CA LEU A 99 7.89 21.45 8.82
C LEU A 99 8.82 22.29 9.70
N LEU A 100 9.85 22.89 9.14
CA LEU A 100 10.77 23.78 9.89
C LEU A 100 10.18 25.16 10.17
N HIS A 101 9.46 25.75 9.21
CA HIS A 101 9.07 27.17 9.25
C HIS A 101 7.56 27.41 9.37
N ALA A 102 6.75 26.47 8.90
CA ALA A 102 5.29 26.60 8.82
C ALA A 102 4.54 25.43 9.50
N ARG A 103 5.14 24.82 10.53
CA ARG A 103 4.60 23.64 11.24
C ARG A 103 3.18 23.84 11.78
N SER A 104 2.80 25.07 12.13
CA SER A 104 1.46 25.42 12.58
C SER A 104 0.42 25.42 11.47
N SER A 105 0.82 25.57 10.21
CA SER A 105 -0.10 25.66 9.06
C SER A 105 -0.48 24.29 8.52
N ILE A 106 -1.64 23.80 8.92
CA ILE A 106 -2.23 22.53 8.41
C ILE A 106 -2.40 22.58 6.89
N VAL A 107 -2.73 23.76 6.34
CA VAL A 107 -2.94 23.93 4.89
C VAL A 107 -1.65 23.71 4.11
N VAL A 108 -0.54 24.26 4.59
CA VAL A 108 0.77 24.08 3.92
C VAL A 108 1.23 22.64 4.01
N ILE A 109 1.27 22.08 5.22
CA ILE A 109 1.75 20.71 5.44
C ILE A 109 0.82 19.69 4.76
N GLY A 110 -0.49 19.82 4.94
CA GLY A 110 -1.48 18.94 4.32
C GLY A 110 -1.50 19.05 2.79
N GLY A 111 -1.38 20.25 2.24
CA GLY A 111 -1.31 20.49 0.80
C GLY A 111 -0.06 19.89 0.17
N LEU A 112 1.11 20.02 0.81
CA LEU A 112 2.36 19.41 0.35
C LEU A 112 2.32 17.88 0.47
N LEU A 113 1.77 17.34 1.56
CA LEU A 113 1.57 15.89 1.68
C LEU A 113 0.62 15.37 0.61
N PHE A 114 -0.52 16.03 0.39
CA PHE A 114 -1.45 15.69 -0.68
C PHE A 114 -0.76 15.67 -2.05
N LEU A 115 0.01 16.70 -2.36
CA LEU A 115 0.71 16.80 -3.65
C LEU A 115 1.77 15.70 -3.82
N GLY A 116 2.53 15.37 -2.77
CA GLY A 116 3.49 14.26 -2.76
C GLY A 116 2.82 12.91 -3.00
N GLU A 117 1.75 12.62 -2.28
CA GLU A 117 0.95 11.40 -2.45
C GLU A 117 0.27 11.33 -3.83
N ALA A 118 -0.20 12.46 -4.36
CA ALA A 118 -0.77 12.54 -5.70
C ALA A 118 0.25 12.19 -6.77
N LEU A 119 1.46 12.77 -6.72
CA LEU A 119 2.53 12.46 -7.65
C LEU A 119 2.98 11.01 -7.54
N SER A 120 3.09 10.46 -6.34
CA SER A 120 3.41 9.05 -6.09
C SER A 120 2.36 8.12 -6.68
N SER A 121 1.08 8.42 -6.49
CA SER A 121 -0.04 7.63 -7.02
C SER A 121 -0.05 7.61 -8.56
N LEU A 122 0.28 8.72 -9.21
CA LEU A 122 0.40 8.81 -10.66
C LEU A 122 1.56 7.96 -11.23
N THR A 123 2.56 7.62 -10.42
CA THR A 123 3.66 6.74 -10.87
C THR A 123 3.28 5.26 -10.92
N LEU A 124 2.22 4.82 -10.24
CA LEU A 124 1.85 3.39 -10.11
C LEU A 124 1.63 2.69 -11.46
N PRO A 125 0.81 3.22 -12.40
CA PRO A 125 0.59 2.57 -13.68
C PRO A 125 1.87 2.46 -14.52
N SER A 126 2.66 3.53 -14.55
CA SER A 126 3.93 3.58 -15.29
C SER A 126 4.97 2.65 -14.68
N SER A 127 5.05 2.56 -13.36
CA SER A 127 5.98 1.72 -12.62
C SER A 127 5.81 0.23 -12.92
N ARG A 128 4.57 -0.23 -13.10
CA ARG A 128 4.27 -1.62 -13.46
C ARG A 128 4.73 -1.97 -14.89
N ARG A 129 4.73 -1.00 -15.80
CA ARG A 129 5.15 -1.18 -17.20
C ARG A 129 6.66 -1.07 -17.40
N MET A 130 7.39 -0.39 -16.53
CA MET A 130 8.83 -0.12 -16.71
C MET A 130 9.68 -1.38 -16.89
N ILE A 131 9.38 -2.45 -16.14
CA ILE A 131 10.18 -3.67 -16.24
C ILE A 131 9.96 -4.37 -17.60
N ALA A 132 8.74 -4.29 -18.15
CA ALA A 132 8.41 -4.83 -19.46
C ALA A 132 9.05 -4.04 -20.62
N GLU A 133 9.41 -2.76 -20.42
CA GLU A 133 10.21 -1.99 -21.41
C GLU A 133 11.67 -2.45 -21.48
N VAL A 134 12.17 -3.09 -20.42
CA VAL A 134 13.59 -3.47 -20.30
C VAL A 134 13.82 -4.94 -20.66
N VAL A 135 12.83 -5.80 -20.40
CA VAL A 135 12.94 -7.26 -20.53
C VAL A 135 11.67 -7.87 -21.07
N GLU A 136 11.80 -8.83 -21.97
CA GLU A 136 10.71 -9.59 -22.60
C GLU A 136 10.89 -11.11 -22.39
N GLY A 137 9.82 -11.86 -22.63
CA GLY A 137 9.85 -13.32 -22.62
C GLY A 137 10.02 -13.94 -21.23
N GLU A 138 10.74 -15.06 -21.14
CA GLU A 138 10.91 -15.82 -19.89
C GLU A 138 11.69 -15.07 -18.81
N GLU A 139 12.55 -14.11 -19.19
CA GLU A 139 13.32 -13.30 -18.25
C GLU A 139 12.43 -12.30 -17.48
N LEU A 140 11.27 -11.93 -18.03
CA LEU A 140 10.33 -10.98 -17.40
C LEU A 140 9.86 -11.47 -16.05
N SER A 141 9.50 -12.74 -15.92
CA SER A 141 9.02 -13.33 -14.65
C SER A 141 10.10 -13.25 -13.56
N ARG A 142 11.36 -13.55 -13.89
CA ARG A 142 12.49 -13.43 -12.95
C ARG A 142 12.77 -11.98 -12.57
N ALA A 143 12.69 -11.06 -13.52
CA ALA A 143 12.89 -9.63 -13.28
C ALA A 143 11.82 -9.06 -12.36
N VAL A 144 10.54 -9.41 -12.58
CA VAL A 144 9.41 -9.03 -11.71
C VAL A 144 9.59 -9.59 -10.30
N ALA A 145 9.99 -10.86 -10.16
CA ALA A 145 10.25 -11.47 -8.85
C ALA A 145 11.40 -10.78 -8.11
N THR A 146 12.49 -10.45 -8.80
CA THR A 146 13.63 -9.71 -8.23
C THR A 146 13.20 -8.32 -7.76
N GLN A 147 12.46 -7.59 -8.59
CA GLN A 147 11.92 -6.28 -8.23
C GLN A 147 11.02 -6.36 -7.00
N ALA A 148 10.07 -7.31 -6.97
CA ALA A 148 9.17 -7.50 -5.84
C ALA A 148 9.94 -7.79 -4.54
N THR A 149 10.97 -8.63 -4.60
CA THR A 149 11.83 -8.93 -3.45
C THR A 149 12.53 -7.67 -2.92
N LEU A 150 13.18 -6.89 -3.79
CA LEU A 150 13.87 -5.66 -3.38
C LEU A 150 12.92 -4.61 -2.81
N VAL A 151 11.74 -4.42 -3.43
CA VAL A 151 10.71 -3.49 -2.95
C VAL A 151 10.18 -3.93 -1.58
N ASN A 152 9.95 -5.22 -1.37
CA ASN A 152 9.48 -5.73 -0.08
C ASN A 152 10.55 -5.59 1.02
N LEU A 153 11.82 -5.88 0.72
CA LEU A 153 12.92 -5.64 1.66
C LEU A 153 13.02 -4.16 2.04
N ALA A 154 12.89 -3.25 1.07
CA ALA A 154 12.89 -1.82 1.32
C ALA A 154 11.73 -1.38 2.23
N ARG A 155 10.53 -1.90 1.99
CA ARG A 155 9.35 -1.64 2.84
C ARG A 155 9.53 -2.16 4.27
N ILE A 156 10.19 -3.32 4.43
CA ILE A 156 10.48 -3.91 5.76
C ILE A 156 11.46 -3.02 6.52
N ALA A 157 12.51 -2.57 5.85
CA ALA A 157 13.55 -1.78 6.49
C ALA A 157 13.09 -0.36 6.85
N SER A 158 12.17 0.23 6.06
CA SER A 158 11.80 1.64 6.18
C SER A 158 11.25 2.05 7.55
N PRO A 159 10.32 1.34 8.22
CA PRO A 159 9.81 1.77 9.52
C PRO A 159 10.86 1.71 10.63
N ALA A 160 11.72 0.69 10.61
CA ALA A 160 12.79 0.55 11.59
C ALA A 160 13.80 1.69 11.43
N ILE A 161 14.22 1.98 10.21
CA ILE A 161 15.15 3.06 9.90
C ILE A 161 14.51 4.43 10.19
N ALA A 162 13.22 4.62 9.88
CA ALA A 162 12.48 5.83 10.24
C ALA A 162 12.53 6.08 11.76
N GLY A 163 12.22 5.05 12.57
CA GLY A 163 12.27 5.16 14.02
C GLY A 163 13.65 5.52 14.55
N VAL A 164 14.71 4.92 14.01
CA VAL A 164 16.10 5.25 14.37
C VAL A 164 16.44 6.69 13.98
N LEU A 165 16.12 7.10 12.74
CA LEU A 165 16.39 8.47 12.26
C LEU A 165 15.67 9.52 13.11
N ILE A 166 14.39 9.29 13.42
CA ILE A 166 13.58 10.21 14.21
C ILE A 166 14.13 10.30 15.65
N SER A 167 14.52 9.18 16.22
CA SER A 167 15.03 9.13 17.60
C SER A 167 16.46 9.68 17.72
N ALA A 168 17.31 9.49 16.73
CA ALA A 168 18.71 9.87 16.76
C ALA A 168 18.99 11.29 16.22
N VAL A 169 18.15 11.77 15.29
CA VAL A 169 18.35 13.07 14.61
C VAL A 169 17.12 13.96 14.78
N SER A 170 16.11 13.77 13.94
CA SER A 170 14.79 14.43 14.05
C SER A 170 13.79 13.84 13.03
N ALA A 171 12.52 14.16 13.25
CA ALA A 171 11.45 13.78 12.33
C ALA A 171 11.59 14.53 10.97
N GLU A 172 11.99 15.78 11.00
CA GLU A 172 12.21 16.60 9.80
C GLU A 172 13.36 16.04 8.95
N ALA A 173 14.46 15.60 9.58
CA ALA A 173 15.57 14.95 8.88
C ALA A 173 15.14 13.67 8.16
N ALA A 174 14.22 12.91 8.73
CA ALA A 174 13.68 11.71 8.10
C ALA A 174 12.87 12.02 6.81
N VAL A 175 12.16 13.16 6.74
CA VAL A 175 11.50 13.65 5.50
C VAL A 175 12.53 13.97 4.42
N LEU A 176 13.68 14.52 4.80
CA LEU A 176 14.74 14.83 3.84
C LEU A 176 15.36 13.55 3.25
N VAL A 177 15.41 12.46 4.03
CA VAL A 177 15.83 11.14 3.51
C VAL A 177 14.85 10.65 2.44
N ASP A 178 13.54 10.81 2.63
CA ASP A 178 12.56 10.47 1.60
C ASP A 178 12.75 11.32 0.33
N ALA A 179 12.94 12.62 0.46
CA ALA A 179 13.26 13.49 -0.68
C ALA A 179 14.51 12.97 -1.45
N ALA A 180 15.56 12.61 -0.75
CA ALA A 180 16.77 12.05 -1.35
C ALA A 180 16.50 10.74 -2.09
N THR A 181 15.66 9.85 -1.55
CA THR A 181 15.31 8.59 -2.22
C THR A 181 14.54 8.80 -3.52
N PHE A 182 13.63 9.78 -3.58
CA PHE A 182 12.95 10.16 -4.82
C PHE A 182 13.93 10.66 -5.88
N LEU A 183 14.84 11.57 -5.50
CA LEU A 183 15.81 12.13 -6.44
C LEU A 183 16.84 11.09 -6.91
N LEU A 184 17.34 10.24 -6.02
CA LEU A 184 18.24 9.13 -6.37
C LEU A 184 17.54 8.12 -7.28
N SER A 185 16.27 7.80 -7.00
CA SER A 185 15.48 6.93 -7.85
C SER A 185 15.29 7.52 -9.26
N ALA A 186 15.01 8.82 -9.36
CA ALA A 186 14.91 9.52 -10.64
C ALA A 186 16.25 9.54 -11.40
N ALA A 187 17.36 9.74 -10.71
CA ALA A 187 18.70 9.70 -11.30
C ALA A 187 19.06 8.30 -11.83
N LEU A 188 18.72 7.24 -11.08
CA LEU A 188 18.90 5.85 -11.56
C LEU A 188 18.08 5.58 -12.82
N LEU A 189 16.83 6.04 -12.90
CA LEU A 189 15.99 5.88 -14.09
C LEU A 189 16.56 6.62 -15.29
N GLN A 190 17.29 7.73 -15.12
CA GLN A 190 18.00 8.41 -16.20
C GLN A 190 19.02 7.48 -16.89
N THR A 191 19.80 6.73 -16.11
CA THR A 191 20.82 5.80 -16.65
C THR A 191 20.22 4.68 -17.49
N VAL A 192 18.97 4.28 -17.17
CA VAL A 192 18.24 3.26 -17.93
C VAL A 192 17.69 3.87 -19.23
N ARG A 193 17.14 5.09 -19.16
CA ARG A 193 16.54 5.79 -20.31
C ARG A 193 17.56 6.01 -21.43
N ASP A 194 18.74 6.45 -21.10
CA ASP A 194 19.80 6.75 -22.07
C ASP A 194 20.31 5.48 -22.79
N GLY A 195 19.99 4.31 -22.26
CA GLY A 195 20.35 3.00 -22.84
C GLY A 195 19.22 2.31 -23.62
N VAL A 196 17.99 2.78 -23.54
CA VAL A 196 16.85 2.27 -24.31
C VAL A 196 16.65 3.23 -25.48
N GLY A 197 17.30 2.97 -26.61
CA GLY A 197 16.98 3.64 -27.86
C GLY A 197 15.50 3.45 -28.14
N SER A 198 14.86 4.50 -28.66
CA SER A 198 13.42 4.63 -28.92
C SER A 198 12.86 3.45 -29.72
N ALA A 199 12.71 2.31 -29.10
CA ALA A 199 11.87 1.21 -29.58
C ALA A 199 10.44 1.62 -29.28
N ALA A 200 9.84 2.22 -30.28
CA ALA A 200 8.46 2.66 -30.26
C ALA A 200 7.51 1.48 -30.02
N GLY A 201 6.61 1.65 -29.04
CA GLY A 201 5.24 1.22 -29.19
C GLY A 201 4.97 -0.26 -29.37
N GLY A 202 5.15 -1.04 -28.29
CA GLY A 202 4.33 -2.22 -28.06
C GLY A 202 3.26 -1.87 -27.02
N GLY A 203 2.32 -1.06 -27.41
CA GLY A 203 1.09 -0.90 -26.64
C GLY A 203 0.34 -2.22 -26.70
N GLY A 204 0.42 -3.03 -25.64
CA GLY A 204 -0.59 -4.05 -25.42
C GLY A 204 -1.92 -3.30 -25.40
N GLU A 205 -2.77 -3.57 -26.38
CA GLU A 205 -4.12 -3.03 -26.43
C GLU A 205 -4.78 -3.24 -25.07
N PRO A 206 -5.43 -2.22 -24.50
CA PRO A 206 -6.36 -2.46 -23.42
C PRO A 206 -7.35 -3.48 -23.97
N ASP A 207 -7.59 -4.54 -23.20
CA ASP A 207 -8.56 -5.58 -23.54
C ASP A 207 -9.94 -4.92 -23.70
N ALA A 208 -10.15 -4.32 -24.90
CA ALA A 208 -11.32 -3.53 -25.27
C ALA A 208 -12.55 -4.41 -25.54
N GLY A 209 -12.43 -5.72 -25.25
CA GLY A 209 -13.44 -6.71 -25.61
C GLY A 209 -14.54 -6.95 -24.59
N VAL A 210 -14.47 -6.42 -23.37
CA VAL A 210 -15.52 -6.67 -22.36
C VAL A 210 -16.37 -5.43 -22.17
N SER A 211 -17.62 -5.48 -22.69
CA SER A 211 -18.59 -4.40 -22.54
C SER A 211 -18.86 -4.09 -21.06
N ALA A 212 -19.08 -2.80 -20.72
CA ALA A 212 -19.49 -2.37 -19.38
C ALA A 212 -20.75 -3.12 -18.88
N GLY A 213 -21.60 -3.56 -19.84
CA GLY A 213 -22.77 -4.40 -19.56
C GLY A 213 -22.44 -5.77 -19.02
N GLY A 214 -21.39 -6.43 -19.53
CA GLY A 214 -20.96 -7.75 -19.06
C GLY A 214 -20.45 -7.73 -17.62
N PHE A 215 -19.72 -6.68 -17.23
CA PHE A 215 -19.26 -6.53 -15.85
C PHE A 215 -20.39 -6.21 -14.85
N ARG A 216 -21.37 -5.39 -15.26
CA ARG A 216 -22.59 -5.16 -14.47
C ARG A 216 -23.40 -6.45 -14.28
N ALA A 217 -23.48 -7.30 -15.31
CA ALA A 217 -24.13 -8.59 -15.21
C ALA A 217 -23.39 -9.52 -14.24
N LEU A 218 -22.03 -9.53 -14.27
CA LEU A 218 -21.24 -10.29 -13.29
C LEU A 218 -21.51 -9.83 -11.86
N LEU A 219 -21.52 -8.53 -11.58
CA LEU A 219 -21.78 -8.00 -10.23
C LEU A 219 -23.19 -8.36 -9.75
N ARG A 220 -24.20 -8.33 -10.64
CA ARG A 220 -25.56 -8.76 -10.30
C ARG A 220 -25.66 -10.27 -10.07
N GLY A 221 -24.90 -11.06 -10.83
CA GLY A 221 -24.86 -12.52 -10.69
C GLY A 221 -23.95 -13.02 -9.56
N SER A 222 -23.15 -12.13 -8.96
CA SER A 222 -22.19 -12.48 -7.90
C SER A 222 -22.34 -11.57 -6.68
N PRO A 223 -23.45 -11.67 -5.93
CA PRO A 223 -23.70 -10.82 -4.77
C PRO A 223 -22.63 -10.95 -3.68
N TRP A 224 -21.99 -12.12 -3.58
CA TRP A 224 -20.87 -12.35 -2.68
C TRP A 224 -19.69 -11.37 -2.94
N LEU A 225 -19.40 -11.04 -4.19
CA LEU A 225 -18.31 -10.16 -4.55
C LEU A 225 -18.56 -8.72 -4.07
N VAL A 226 -19.80 -8.23 -4.26
CA VAL A 226 -20.21 -6.90 -3.80
C VAL A 226 -20.21 -6.83 -2.28
N ALA A 227 -20.77 -7.83 -1.61
CA ALA A 227 -20.80 -7.90 -0.15
C ALA A 227 -19.37 -7.98 0.44
N CYS A 228 -18.48 -8.79 -0.16
CA CYS A 228 -17.08 -8.84 0.24
C CYS A 228 -16.35 -7.49 0.00
N ALA A 229 -16.69 -6.76 -1.07
CA ALA A 229 -16.12 -5.42 -1.28
C ALA A 229 -16.56 -4.42 -0.20
N VAL A 230 -17.82 -4.49 0.26
CA VAL A 230 -18.30 -3.68 1.40
C VAL A 230 -17.58 -4.06 2.70
N CYS A 231 -17.42 -5.36 2.98
CA CYS A 231 -16.65 -5.82 4.13
C CYS A 231 -15.19 -5.37 4.03
N GLY A 232 -14.58 -5.44 2.84
CA GLY A 232 -13.23 -4.96 2.56
C GLY A 232 -13.08 -3.46 2.78
N PHE A 233 -14.09 -2.65 2.40
CA PHE A 233 -14.15 -1.21 2.70
C PHE A 233 -14.02 -0.95 4.20
N LEU A 234 -14.83 -1.64 5.01
CA LEU A 234 -14.83 -1.48 6.47
C LEU A 234 -13.53 -2.00 7.09
N ALA A 235 -13.06 -3.18 6.68
CA ALA A 235 -11.86 -3.80 7.21
C ALA A 235 -10.61 -2.98 6.89
N ALA A 236 -10.42 -2.59 5.63
CA ALA A 236 -9.28 -1.77 5.22
C ALA A 236 -9.30 -0.38 5.87
N GLY A 237 -10.50 0.22 5.98
CA GLY A 237 -10.68 1.48 6.66
C GLY A 237 -10.29 1.42 8.14
N ALA A 238 -10.77 0.41 8.87
CA ALA A 238 -10.43 0.20 10.27
C ALA A 238 -8.94 -0.12 10.44
N TRP A 239 -8.37 -0.95 9.56
CA TRP A 239 -6.94 -1.27 9.57
C TRP A 239 -6.08 -0.02 9.34
N LEU A 240 -6.34 0.75 8.28
CA LEU A 240 -5.56 1.93 7.93
C LEU A 240 -5.68 3.03 8.99
N SER A 241 -6.88 3.24 9.56
CA SER A 241 -7.08 4.19 10.67
C SER A 241 -6.31 3.75 11.91
N GLY A 242 -6.40 2.48 12.28
CA GLY A 242 -5.68 1.93 13.41
C GLY A 242 -4.16 1.98 13.22
N TYR A 243 -3.67 1.61 12.03
CA TYR A 243 -2.26 1.54 11.75
C TYR A 243 -1.63 2.91 11.48
N GLN A 244 -2.18 3.72 10.57
CA GLN A 244 -1.53 4.96 10.12
C GLN A 244 -1.82 6.15 11.04
N LEU A 245 -3.00 6.20 11.67
CA LEU A 245 -3.39 7.31 12.54
C LEU A 245 -3.20 6.97 14.03
N LEU A 246 -3.89 5.93 14.51
CA LEU A 246 -3.90 5.62 15.95
C LEU A 246 -2.58 5.00 16.43
N GLY A 247 -1.92 4.21 15.62
CA GLY A 247 -0.66 3.56 15.95
C GLY A 247 0.44 4.55 16.38
N PRO A 248 0.81 5.54 15.56
CA PRO A 248 1.76 6.58 15.94
C PRO A 248 1.30 7.40 17.17
N VAL A 249 -0.01 7.71 17.27
CA VAL A 249 -0.57 8.45 18.42
C VAL A 249 -0.43 7.66 19.73
N LEU A 250 -0.77 6.38 19.72
CA LEU A 250 -0.64 5.50 20.88
C LEU A 250 0.83 5.26 21.24
N ALA A 251 1.69 5.08 20.23
CA ALA A 251 3.12 4.94 20.44
C ALA A 251 3.70 6.20 21.09
N ALA A 252 3.34 7.38 20.60
CA ALA A 252 3.79 8.66 21.16
C ALA A 252 3.36 8.87 22.61
N ARG A 253 2.15 8.42 22.98
CA ARG A 253 1.60 8.63 24.32
C ARG A 253 2.03 7.57 25.35
N SER A 254 2.17 6.30 24.92
CA SER A 254 2.23 5.17 25.88
C SER A 254 3.32 4.15 25.62
N TYR A 255 3.99 4.18 24.47
CA TYR A 255 4.90 3.10 24.06
C TYR A 255 6.27 3.58 23.56
N GLY A 256 6.80 4.67 24.14
CA GLY A 256 8.16 5.14 23.84
C GLY A 256 8.32 5.87 22.50
N GLY A 257 7.25 6.48 21.98
CA GLY A 257 7.31 7.37 20.83
C GLY A 257 7.66 6.67 19.51
N ALA A 258 8.53 7.31 18.72
CA ALA A 258 8.92 6.81 17.40
C ALA A 258 9.61 5.44 17.45
N ALA A 259 10.39 5.17 18.47
CA ALA A 259 11.05 3.87 18.66
C ALA A 259 10.03 2.73 18.87
N GLY A 260 9.02 2.96 19.73
CA GLY A 260 7.93 2.02 19.93
C GLY A 260 7.13 1.77 18.65
N TRP A 261 6.83 2.82 17.90
CA TRP A 261 6.16 2.68 16.60
C TRP A 261 7.00 1.90 15.59
N ALA A 262 8.33 2.13 15.55
CA ALA A 262 9.23 1.37 14.72
C ALA A 262 9.22 -0.14 15.06
N MET A 263 9.15 -0.50 16.34
CA MET A 263 9.03 -1.91 16.75
C MET A 263 7.70 -2.52 16.30
N PHE A 264 6.57 -1.82 16.44
CA PHE A 264 5.25 -2.30 16.02
C PHE A 264 5.17 -2.48 14.50
N SER A 265 5.62 -1.49 13.75
CA SER A 265 5.61 -1.53 12.29
C SER A 265 6.60 -2.54 11.71
N THR A 266 7.77 -2.73 12.33
CA THR A 266 8.72 -3.78 11.93
C THR A 266 8.12 -5.16 12.19
N ALA A 267 7.53 -5.40 13.36
CA ALA A 267 6.84 -6.66 13.68
C ALA A 267 5.72 -6.95 12.68
N HIS A 268 4.92 -5.92 12.33
CA HIS A 268 3.89 -6.03 11.31
C HIS A 268 4.45 -6.46 9.96
N ILE A 269 5.51 -5.83 9.46
CA ILE A 269 6.03 -6.14 8.13
C ILE A 269 6.69 -7.54 8.10
N VAL A 270 7.42 -7.91 9.15
CA VAL A 270 7.96 -9.27 9.28
C VAL A 270 6.82 -10.30 9.32
N GLY A 271 5.74 -9.99 10.05
CA GLY A 271 4.54 -10.83 10.08
C GLY A 271 3.91 -11.02 8.70
N LEU A 272 3.77 -9.96 7.90
CA LEU A 272 3.26 -10.05 6.52
C LEU A 272 4.08 -11.01 5.65
N LEU A 273 5.41 -10.99 5.76
CA LEU A 273 6.28 -11.92 5.04
C LEU A 273 6.08 -13.37 5.48
N VAL A 274 6.06 -13.59 6.80
CA VAL A 274 5.81 -14.92 7.37
C VAL A 274 4.46 -15.45 6.92
N GLY A 275 3.41 -14.61 6.95
CA GLY A 275 2.07 -14.93 6.47
C GLY A 275 2.04 -15.26 4.98
N GLY A 276 2.76 -14.47 4.17
CA GLY A 276 2.91 -14.72 2.74
C GLY A 276 3.49 -16.11 2.45
N VAL A 277 4.54 -16.50 3.20
CA VAL A 277 5.14 -17.84 3.11
C VAL A 277 4.22 -18.92 3.67
N ALA A 278 3.53 -18.64 4.79
CA ALA A 278 2.64 -19.60 5.46
C ALA A 278 1.43 -19.99 4.60
N THR A 279 1.03 -19.17 3.64
CA THR A 279 -0.04 -19.48 2.69
C THR A 279 0.12 -20.83 2.00
N ARG A 280 1.36 -21.27 1.74
CA ARG A 280 1.65 -22.56 1.07
C ARG A 280 1.21 -23.81 1.86
N TRP A 281 1.00 -23.68 3.17
CA TRP A 281 0.56 -24.78 4.03
C TRP A 281 -0.96 -24.83 4.20
N VAL A 282 -1.69 -23.86 3.65
CA VAL A 282 -3.15 -23.81 3.73
C VAL A 282 -3.75 -24.72 2.65
N PRO A 283 -4.70 -25.61 3.03
CA PRO A 283 -5.39 -26.45 2.06
C PRO A 283 -6.15 -25.64 1.01
N ASP A 284 -6.06 -26.07 -0.23
CA ASP A 284 -6.60 -25.39 -1.41
C ASP A 284 -8.13 -25.43 -1.54
N SER A 285 -8.83 -26.06 -0.59
CA SER A 285 -10.26 -26.37 -0.71
C SER A 285 -11.17 -25.16 -0.57
N ARG A 286 -10.83 -24.17 0.29
CA ARG A 286 -11.70 -23.00 0.57
C ARG A 286 -10.87 -21.71 0.83
N PRO A 287 -10.08 -21.24 -0.15
CA PRO A 287 -9.16 -20.13 0.08
C PRO A 287 -9.84 -18.83 0.51
N LEU A 288 -11.03 -18.51 -0.04
CA LEU A 288 -11.78 -17.31 0.33
C LEU A 288 -12.28 -17.34 1.77
N LEU A 289 -12.75 -18.47 2.26
CA LEU A 289 -13.19 -18.61 3.65
C LEU A 289 -12.02 -18.46 4.62
N VAL A 290 -10.88 -19.12 4.34
CA VAL A 290 -9.68 -18.99 5.16
C VAL A 290 -9.17 -17.56 5.14
N SER A 291 -9.19 -16.88 3.97
CA SER A 291 -8.87 -15.45 3.86
C SER A 291 -9.72 -14.60 4.79
N SER A 292 -11.03 -14.83 4.83
CA SER A 292 -11.97 -14.06 5.68
C SER A 292 -11.74 -14.30 7.18
N VAL A 293 -11.44 -15.53 7.58
CA VAL A 293 -11.06 -15.86 8.97
C VAL A 293 -9.76 -15.16 9.35
N CYS A 294 -8.76 -15.21 8.47
CA CYS A 294 -7.49 -14.51 8.68
C CYS A 294 -7.70 -12.98 8.79
N SER A 295 -8.61 -12.40 8.00
CA SER A 295 -8.95 -10.98 8.10
C SER A 295 -9.59 -10.64 9.46
N ALA A 296 -10.45 -11.52 10.01
CA ALA A 296 -11.00 -11.35 11.36
C ALA A 296 -9.90 -11.42 12.44
N VAL A 297 -8.90 -12.31 12.29
CA VAL A 297 -7.77 -12.43 13.23
C VAL A 297 -6.91 -11.16 13.26
N ALA A 298 -6.90 -10.34 12.21
CA ALA A 298 -6.19 -9.06 12.20
C ALA A 298 -6.61 -8.10 13.34
N THR A 299 -7.77 -8.31 13.95
CA THR A 299 -8.27 -7.63 15.15
C THR A 299 -7.26 -7.61 16.30
N VAL A 300 -6.42 -8.64 16.44
CA VAL A 300 -5.44 -8.77 17.54
C VAL A 300 -4.34 -7.70 17.49
N ALA A 301 -4.21 -6.92 16.41
CA ALA A 301 -3.29 -5.80 16.36
C ALA A 301 -3.71 -4.65 17.29
N PHE A 302 -5.02 -4.37 17.38
CA PHE A 302 -5.55 -3.18 18.06
C PHE A 302 -6.16 -3.47 19.43
N LEU A 303 -6.42 -4.72 19.78
CA LEU A 303 -6.88 -5.11 21.10
C LEU A 303 -5.85 -4.78 22.22
N PRO A 304 -4.56 -5.20 22.11
CA PRO A 304 -3.59 -4.95 23.17
C PRO A 304 -3.37 -3.46 23.44
N PRO A 305 -3.13 -2.58 22.45
CA PRO A 305 -2.96 -1.16 22.72
C PRO A 305 -4.25 -0.47 23.17
N GLY A 306 -5.42 -0.95 22.72
CA GLY A 306 -6.72 -0.47 23.19
C GLY A 306 -7.01 -0.80 24.64
N LEU A 307 -6.48 -1.93 25.14
CA LEU A 307 -6.58 -2.36 26.52
C LEU A 307 -5.42 -1.84 27.41
N GLY A 308 -4.48 -1.08 26.86
CA GLY A 308 -3.33 -0.57 27.60
C GLY A 308 -2.32 -1.64 28.00
N LEU A 309 -2.23 -2.74 27.28
CA LEU A 309 -1.33 -3.86 27.61
C LEU A 309 0.14 -3.50 27.34
N PRO A 310 1.11 -4.22 27.98
CA PRO A 310 2.53 -3.95 27.80
C PRO A 310 2.98 -3.98 26.32
N GLY A 311 3.99 -3.17 25.98
CA GLY A 311 4.50 -3.02 24.61
C GLY A 311 4.91 -4.34 23.95
N ALA A 312 5.44 -5.31 24.70
CA ALA A 312 5.76 -6.64 24.16
C ALA A 312 4.52 -7.38 23.63
N VAL A 313 3.37 -7.24 24.31
CA VAL A 313 2.10 -7.85 23.88
C VAL A 313 1.56 -7.13 22.65
N VAL A 314 1.75 -5.81 22.58
CA VAL A 314 1.40 -5.01 21.38
C VAL A 314 2.24 -5.45 20.17
N VAL A 315 3.56 -5.63 20.34
CA VAL A 315 4.46 -6.14 19.27
C VAL A 315 3.99 -7.51 18.79
N ALA A 316 3.69 -8.43 19.72
CA ALA A 316 3.19 -9.76 19.38
C ALA A 316 1.83 -9.69 18.65
N GLY A 317 0.93 -8.80 19.09
CA GLY A 317 -0.35 -8.55 18.44
C GLY A 317 -0.20 -8.07 16.99
N PHE A 318 0.66 -7.07 16.75
CA PHE A 318 0.96 -6.59 15.39
C PHE A 318 1.60 -7.67 14.52
N PHE A 319 2.51 -8.48 15.07
CA PHE A 319 3.11 -9.59 14.33
C PHE A 319 2.08 -10.64 13.93
N LEU A 320 1.28 -11.14 14.89
CA LEU A 320 0.27 -12.18 14.63
C LEU A 320 -0.83 -11.70 13.66
N ALA A 321 -1.31 -10.48 13.86
CA ALA A 321 -2.26 -9.86 12.94
C ALA A 321 -1.70 -9.77 11.52
N ALA A 322 -0.43 -9.41 11.38
CA ALA A 322 0.22 -9.28 10.10
C ALA A 322 0.46 -10.64 9.43
N VAL A 323 0.79 -11.70 10.18
CA VAL A 323 0.84 -13.07 9.65
C VAL A 323 -0.53 -13.45 9.05
N ALA A 324 -1.60 -13.23 9.79
CA ALA A 324 -2.95 -13.50 9.32
C ALA A 324 -3.30 -12.65 8.08
N LEU A 325 -2.97 -11.35 8.09
CA LEU A 325 -3.26 -10.44 6.97
C LEU A 325 -2.47 -10.82 5.71
N GLY A 326 -1.19 -11.21 5.83
CA GLY A 326 -0.38 -11.69 4.70
C GLY A 326 -0.96 -12.96 4.07
N MET A 327 -1.46 -13.88 4.90
CA MET A 327 -2.20 -15.06 4.42
C MET A 327 -3.51 -14.64 3.74
N ALA A 328 -4.28 -13.74 4.35
CA ALA A 328 -5.56 -13.27 3.84
C ALA A 328 -5.42 -12.68 2.43
N MET A 329 -4.45 -11.79 2.22
CA MET A 329 -4.22 -11.14 0.92
C MET A 329 -3.92 -12.15 -0.20
N ASN A 330 -3.06 -13.12 0.07
CA ASN A 330 -2.70 -14.15 -0.91
C ASN A 330 -3.87 -15.10 -1.19
N LEU A 331 -4.54 -15.58 -0.14
CA LEU A 331 -5.68 -16.50 -0.27
C LEU A 331 -6.89 -15.85 -0.95
N TRP A 332 -7.10 -14.55 -0.73
CA TRP A 332 -8.10 -13.77 -1.45
C TRP A 332 -7.82 -13.79 -2.96
N PHE A 333 -6.58 -13.47 -3.36
CA PHE A 333 -6.18 -13.50 -4.76
C PHE A 333 -6.33 -14.89 -5.38
N VAL A 334 -5.80 -15.93 -4.72
CA VAL A 334 -5.92 -17.34 -5.17
C VAL A 334 -7.40 -17.74 -5.30
N GLY A 335 -8.23 -17.38 -4.33
CA GLY A 335 -9.65 -17.65 -4.37
C GLY A 335 -10.37 -16.98 -5.52
N CYS A 336 -10.09 -15.69 -5.76
CA CYS A 336 -10.65 -14.96 -6.91
C CYS A 336 -10.23 -15.57 -8.24
N VAL A 337 -8.96 -16.00 -8.39
CA VAL A 337 -8.49 -16.68 -9.61
C VAL A 337 -9.24 -18.00 -9.88
N LYS A 338 -9.62 -18.74 -8.82
CA LYS A 338 -10.33 -20.02 -8.95
C LYS A 338 -11.81 -19.87 -9.31
N VAL A 339 -12.41 -18.74 -8.93
CA VAL A 339 -13.87 -18.55 -9.00
C VAL A 339 -14.27 -17.61 -10.13
N LEU A 340 -13.44 -16.62 -10.45
CA LEU A 340 -13.78 -15.60 -11.45
C LEU A 340 -13.22 -15.95 -12.84
N PRO A 341 -13.97 -15.68 -13.93
CA PRO A 341 -13.46 -15.79 -15.27
C PRO A 341 -12.23 -14.87 -15.47
N LYS A 342 -11.21 -15.35 -16.19
CA LYS A 342 -9.92 -14.64 -16.36
C LYS A 342 -10.09 -13.20 -16.86
N HIS A 343 -11.02 -12.97 -17.81
CA HIS A 343 -11.31 -11.65 -18.38
C HIS A 343 -12.00 -10.67 -17.42
N PHE A 344 -12.59 -11.14 -16.31
CA PHE A 344 -13.18 -10.29 -15.27
C PHE A 344 -12.31 -10.11 -14.04
N LEU A 345 -11.27 -10.95 -13.86
CA LEU A 345 -10.42 -10.94 -12.67
C LEU A 345 -9.81 -9.55 -12.40
N GLY A 346 -9.26 -8.90 -13.42
CA GLY A 346 -8.66 -7.58 -13.27
C GLY A 346 -9.65 -6.50 -12.79
N ARG A 347 -10.89 -6.54 -13.30
CA ARG A 347 -11.96 -5.60 -12.89
C ARG A 347 -12.47 -5.88 -11.49
N ALA A 348 -12.63 -7.14 -11.12
CA ALA A 348 -13.03 -7.53 -9.78
C ALA A 348 -11.98 -7.11 -8.74
N MET A 349 -10.70 -7.32 -9.03
CA MET A 349 -9.59 -6.86 -8.20
C MET A 349 -9.56 -5.32 -8.10
N ALA A 350 -9.85 -4.62 -9.19
CA ALA A 350 -9.92 -3.15 -9.18
C ALA A 350 -11.07 -2.64 -8.29
N VAL A 351 -12.25 -3.28 -8.32
CA VAL A 351 -13.38 -2.94 -7.42
C VAL A 351 -12.99 -3.17 -5.96
N SER A 352 -12.39 -4.32 -5.63
CA SER A 352 -11.92 -4.62 -4.28
C SER A 352 -10.91 -3.57 -3.79
N SER A 353 -9.86 -3.31 -4.56
CA SER A 353 -8.83 -2.34 -4.18
C SER A 353 -9.36 -0.91 -4.09
N SER A 354 -10.26 -0.50 -4.97
CA SER A 354 -10.88 0.83 -4.91
C SER A 354 -11.78 0.97 -3.67
N SER A 355 -12.51 -0.08 -3.33
CA SER A 355 -13.33 -0.14 -2.13
C SER A 355 -12.48 -0.01 -0.86
N GLU A 356 -11.37 -0.75 -0.78
CA GLU A 356 -10.42 -0.69 0.33
C GLU A 356 -9.78 0.70 0.49
N LEU A 357 -9.36 1.33 -0.61
CA LEU A 357 -8.81 2.69 -0.60
C LEU A 357 -9.84 3.72 -0.12
N ALA A 358 -11.08 3.62 -0.62
CA ALA A 358 -12.17 4.49 -0.21
C ALA A 358 -12.50 4.31 1.27
N GLY A 359 -12.52 3.07 1.76
CA GLY A 359 -12.69 2.74 3.18
C GLY A 359 -11.60 3.34 4.04
N GLY A 360 -10.34 3.21 3.61
CA GLY A 360 -9.18 3.83 4.26
C GLY A 360 -9.35 5.33 4.42
N PHE A 361 -9.68 6.02 3.34
CA PHE A 361 -9.94 7.47 3.37
C PHE A 361 -11.07 7.84 4.33
N VAL A 362 -12.25 7.21 4.19
CA VAL A 362 -13.44 7.56 4.99
C VAL A 362 -13.21 7.30 6.48
N LEU A 363 -12.64 6.16 6.86
CA LEU A 363 -12.47 5.83 8.27
C LEU A 363 -11.29 6.59 8.91
N ILE A 364 -10.21 6.89 8.20
CA ILE A 364 -9.15 7.80 8.69
C ILE A 364 -9.76 9.18 8.99
N TRP A 365 -10.60 9.70 8.10
CA TRP A 365 -11.32 10.94 8.31
C TRP A 365 -12.24 10.89 9.54
N ALA A 366 -13.07 9.86 9.64
CA ALA A 366 -13.97 9.66 10.77
C ALA A 366 -13.21 9.56 12.10
N CYS A 367 -12.17 8.74 12.16
CA CYS A 367 -11.32 8.61 13.34
C CYS A 367 -10.61 9.93 13.67
N GLY A 368 -10.13 10.66 12.66
CA GLY A 368 -9.50 11.96 12.84
C GLY A 368 -10.42 13.00 13.47
N LEU A 369 -11.68 13.04 13.05
CA LEU A 369 -12.71 13.91 13.65
C LEU A 369 -13.09 13.50 15.08
N LEU A 370 -13.07 12.21 15.38
CA LEU A 370 -13.41 11.70 16.71
C LEU A 370 -12.26 11.81 17.71
N LEU A 371 -11.02 11.82 17.25
CA LEU A 371 -9.82 11.75 18.08
C LEU A 371 -9.66 12.88 19.11
N PRO A 372 -10.15 14.14 18.89
CA PRO A 372 -10.19 15.18 19.92
C PRO A 372 -11.21 14.90 21.05
N HIS A 373 -12.23 14.08 20.77
CA HIS A 373 -13.37 13.85 21.69
C HIS A 373 -13.34 12.46 22.34
N VAL A 374 -12.63 11.51 21.74
CA VAL A 374 -12.60 10.11 22.13
C VAL A 374 -11.15 9.67 22.36
N SER A 375 -10.91 8.89 23.41
CA SER A 375 -9.56 8.40 23.69
C SER A 375 -9.02 7.54 22.54
N PRO A 376 -7.73 7.64 22.20
CA PRO A 376 -7.11 6.80 21.16
C PRO A 376 -7.24 5.29 21.45
N ALA A 377 -7.24 4.90 22.71
CA ALA A 377 -7.44 3.51 23.13
C ALA A 377 -8.84 3.00 22.79
N LEU A 378 -9.89 3.79 23.03
CA LEU A 378 -11.26 3.42 22.69
C LEU A 378 -11.46 3.36 21.16
N LEU A 379 -10.86 4.28 20.40
CA LEU A 379 -10.87 4.23 18.94
C LEU A 379 -10.12 2.99 18.40
N ALA A 380 -9.03 2.57 19.04
CA ALA A 380 -8.35 1.33 18.68
C ALA A 380 -9.23 0.11 18.91
N LEU A 381 -9.97 0.05 20.02
CA LEU A 381 -10.96 -1.00 20.28
C LEU A 381 -12.12 -0.96 19.28
N ALA A 382 -12.58 0.23 18.88
CA ALA A 382 -13.59 0.37 17.84
C ALA A 382 -13.09 -0.16 16.48
N CYS A 383 -11.84 0.17 16.09
CA CYS A 383 -11.22 -0.40 14.89
C CYS A 383 -11.11 -1.92 14.98
N ALA A 384 -10.72 -2.47 16.15
CA ALA A 384 -10.69 -3.90 16.39
C ALA A 384 -12.07 -4.53 16.20
N GLY A 385 -13.13 -3.91 16.76
CA GLY A 385 -14.51 -4.36 16.60
C GLY A 385 -14.98 -4.36 15.15
N VAL A 386 -14.69 -3.30 14.39
CA VAL A 386 -15.04 -3.22 12.95
C VAL A 386 -14.31 -4.29 12.15
N LEU A 387 -13.02 -4.54 12.42
CA LEU A 387 -12.26 -5.62 11.77
C LEU A 387 -12.88 -6.99 12.05
N LEU A 388 -13.20 -7.27 13.30
CA LEU A 388 -13.81 -8.54 13.70
C LEU A 388 -15.17 -8.74 13.02
N LEU A 389 -16.05 -7.74 13.11
CA LEU A 389 -17.39 -7.81 12.53
C LEU A 389 -17.37 -7.93 11.01
N SER A 390 -16.47 -7.19 10.33
CA SER A 390 -16.32 -7.28 8.87
C SER A 390 -15.79 -8.66 8.45
N GLY A 391 -14.84 -9.24 9.19
CA GLY A 391 -14.34 -10.59 8.92
C GLY A 391 -15.42 -11.67 9.14
N ILE A 392 -16.17 -11.58 10.23
CA ILE A 392 -17.32 -12.47 10.49
C ILE A 392 -18.38 -12.34 9.40
N ALA A 393 -18.73 -11.10 9.01
CA ALA A 393 -19.68 -10.84 7.95
C ALA A 393 -19.22 -11.43 6.62
N GLN A 394 -17.93 -11.33 6.31
CA GLN A 394 -17.33 -11.92 5.10
C GLN A 394 -17.44 -13.45 5.10
N VAL A 395 -17.15 -14.10 6.23
CA VAL A 395 -17.35 -15.55 6.39
C VAL A 395 -18.82 -15.91 6.17
N TRP A 396 -19.74 -15.18 6.79
CA TRP A 396 -21.18 -15.41 6.64
C TRP A 396 -21.64 -15.26 5.18
N VAL A 397 -21.20 -14.20 4.50
CA VAL A 397 -21.49 -13.96 3.07
C VAL A 397 -21.05 -15.13 2.21
N LEU A 398 -19.84 -15.66 2.42
CA LEU A 398 -19.30 -16.78 1.63
C LEU A 398 -19.96 -18.13 1.96
N LEU A 399 -20.59 -18.26 3.12
CA LEU A 399 -21.38 -19.44 3.47
C LEU A 399 -22.79 -19.39 2.89
N VAL A 400 -23.40 -18.19 2.86
CA VAL A 400 -24.79 -18.00 2.34
C VAL A 400 -24.79 -17.91 0.81
N TRP A 401 -23.80 -17.28 0.22
CA TRP A 401 -23.62 -17.16 -1.24
C TRP A 401 -22.28 -17.77 -1.68
N PRO A 402 -22.17 -19.11 -1.64
CA PRO A 402 -20.92 -19.75 -2.00
C PRO A 402 -20.59 -19.44 -3.47
N PRO A 403 -19.37 -18.94 -3.73
CA PRO A 403 -18.93 -18.69 -5.08
C PRO A 403 -18.82 -20.03 -5.83
N ALA A 404 -19.55 -20.16 -6.94
CA ALA A 404 -19.48 -21.35 -7.79
C ALA A 404 -18.14 -21.29 -8.58
N PRO A 405 -17.35 -22.39 -8.62
CA PRO A 405 -16.20 -22.48 -9.49
C PRO A 405 -16.67 -22.34 -10.95
N THR A 406 -15.97 -21.51 -11.73
CA THR A 406 -16.20 -21.49 -13.18
C THR A 406 -15.77 -22.85 -13.73
N THR A 407 -16.72 -23.73 -14.02
CA THR A 407 -16.48 -24.89 -14.87
C THR A 407 -15.91 -24.36 -16.20
N PRO A 408 -14.78 -24.91 -16.71
CA PRO A 408 -14.42 -24.62 -18.09
C PRO A 408 -15.62 -24.99 -18.95
N PRO A 409 -15.96 -24.21 -19.98
CA PRO A 409 -16.96 -24.65 -20.95
C PRO A 409 -16.45 -25.98 -21.46
N ASP A 410 -17.30 -27.03 -21.28
CA ASP A 410 -17.03 -28.37 -21.76
C ASP A 410 -16.56 -28.24 -23.19
N GLY A 411 -15.33 -28.69 -23.44
CA GLY A 411 -14.77 -28.71 -24.79
C GLY A 411 -15.64 -29.63 -25.64
N ASN A 412 -16.27 -29.07 -26.64
CA ASN A 412 -16.64 -29.73 -27.87
C ASN A 412 -15.83 -29.11 -29.00
#